data_384ce8c6e55b079afe31973096d2dacd
#
_entry.id   384ce8c6e55b079afe31973096d2dacd
#
_cell.length_a   1.000
_cell.length_b   1.000
_cell.length_c   1.000
_cell.angle_alpha   90.00
_cell.angle_beta   90.00
_cell.angle_gamma   90.00
#
_symmetry.space_group_name_H-M   'P 1'
#
loop_
_entity.id
_entity.type
_entity.pdbx_description
1 polymer ?
#
loop_
_entity_poly.entity_id
_entity_poly.type
_entity_poly.pdbx_seq_one_letter_code
_entity_poly.pdbx_strand_id
1 'polypeptide(L)'
;MNRSYEGIRILLVHAHPDDETINNGATMAKYAAGGAGITLVTCTRGEEGEVLVPGLSHLASSDQDKLGLHRESELALAMKELGITDFRFLGSPLIKFRDSGMMGTEPNNRPDVFWQADIDSAAKYLVEVIDEIKPQIMITYDEIGGYGHPDHIQAHRIAMRASEIADWKIQKIYWNTMPKSVLAEGIAKMKEIGSDFFGAESVDDLPFAKDDEFVTTLVDGSKFVDQKLAAMKAHETQISLDGPFFALSNKLGLQIWGDEYYTLVKGEKCEPFDNQGRETDLASGIVLT
;
A
#
# COMPACT_ATOMS: atom_id res chain seq x y z
N MET A 1 -13.02 -13.99 20.45
CA MET A 1 -11.60 -14.35 20.65
C MET A 1 -10.86 -13.81 19.44
N ASN A 2 -9.77 -13.08 19.63
CA ASN A 2 -8.94 -12.68 18.48
C ASN A 2 -8.32 -13.96 17.91
N ARG A 3 -8.42 -14.15 16.59
CA ARG A 3 -7.74 -15.25 15.88
C ARG A 3 -6.24 -15.06 16.05
N SER A 4 -5.49 -16.13 16.35
CA SER A 4 -4.03 -16.12 16.30
C SER A 4 -3.57 -16.28 14.86
N TYR A 5 -2.58 -15.49 14.47
CA TYR A 5 -1.93 -15.54 13.15
C TYR A 5 -0.46 -16.01 13.25
N GLU A 6 -0.10 -16.65 14.37
CA GLU A 6 1.24 -17.23 14.52
C GLU A 6 1.59 -18.17 13.36
N GLY A 7 2.77 -18.00 12.78
CA GLY A 7 3.25 -18.75 11.61
C GLY A 7 2.78 -18.21 10.26
N ILE A 8 1.78 -17.31 10.21
CA ILE A 8 1.42 -16.59 8.99
C ILE A 8 2.49 -15.53 8.71
N ARG A 9 2.92 -15.43 7.46
CA ARG A 9 3.87 -14.41 6.97
C ARG A 9 3.26 -13.72 5.77
N ILE A 10 3.20 -12.39 5.84
CA ILE A 10 2.62 -11.54 4.81
C ILE A 10 3.71 -10.61 4.30
N LEU A 11 3.90 -10.59 2.99
CA LEU A 11 4.76 -9.65 2.28
C LEU A 11 3.89 -8.58 1.63
N LEU A 12 4.19 -7.31 1.91
CA LEU A 12 3.61 -6.18 1.18
C LEU A 12 4.69 -5.57 0.28
N VAL A 13 4.30 -5.23 -0.95
CA VAL A 13 5.18 -4.59 -1.93
C VAL A 13 4.53 -3.28 -2.38
N HIS A 14 5.12 -2.17 -1.98
CA HIS A 14 4.64 -0.82 -2.26
C HIS A 14 5.69 0.03 -2.97
N ALA A 15 5.25 1.05 -3.70
CA ALA A 15 6.12 1.91 -4.50
C ALA A 15 6.83 2.96 -3.66
N HIS A 16 6.10 3.68 -2.79
CA HIS A 16 6.60 4.81 -2.02
C HIS A 16 6.27 4.67 -0.53
N PRO A 17 7.05 5.35 0.35
CA PRO A 17 6.66 5.50 1.75
C PRO A 17 5.35 6.31 1.85
N ASP A 18 4.31 5.77 2.40
CA ASP A 18 2.93 6.21 2.64
C ASP A 18 1.87 5.27 2.02
N ASP A 19 2.13 4.68 0.86
CA ASP A 19 1.23 3.76 0.16
C ASP A 19 0.76 2.60 1.07
N GLU A 20 1.69 2.03 1.83
CA GLU A 20 1.43 0.92 2.74
C GLU A 20 0.44 1.31 3.84
N THR A 21 0.58 2.52 4.35
CA THR A 21 -0.28 3.04 5.42
C THR A 21 -1.67 3.39 4.90
N ILE A 22 -1.74 4.05 3.74
CA ILE A 22 -2.99 4.45 3.11
C ILE A 22 -3.82 3.21 2.75
N ASN A 23 -3.20 2.24 2.07
CA ASN A 23 -3.90 1.08 1.51
C ASN A 23 -4.08 -0.07 2.51
N ASN A 24 -3.12 -0.29 3.42
CA ASN A 24 -3.02 -1.51 4.23
C ASN A 24 -2.71 -1.29 5.70
N GLY A 25 -2.73 -0.05 6.21
CA GLY A 25 -2.31 0.26 7.58
C GLY A 25 -3.10 -0.50 8.63
N ALA A 26 -4.42 -0.58 8.49
CA ALA A 26 -5.28 -1.32 9.43
C ALA A 26 -5.07 -2.84 9.32
N THR A 27 -4.90 -3.37 8.11
CA THR A 27 -4.55 -4.79 7.88
C THR A 27 -3.21 -5.14 8.51
N MET A 28 -2.17 -4.35 8.23
CA MET A 28 -0.84 -4.57 8.81
C MET A 28 -0.90 -4.63 10.34
N ALA A 29 -1.51 -3.62 10.97
CA ALA A 29 -1.66 -3.56 12.42
C ALA A 29 -2.47 -4.75 12.97
N LYS A 30 -3.57 -5.13 12.32
CA LYS A 30 -4.42 -6.26 12.73
C LYS A 30 -3.66 -7.58 12.73
N TYR A 31 -2.97 -7.90 11.63
CA TYR A 31 -2.27 -9.16 11.50
C TYR A 31 -1.02 -9.21 12.39
N ALA A 32 -0.28 -8.11 12.50
CA ALA A 32 0.85 -7.99 13.43
C ALA A 32 0.42 -8.19 14.89
N ALA A 33 -0.65 -7.52 15.33
CA ALA A 33 -1.21 -7.70 16.66
C ALA A 33 -1.72 -9.12 16.92
N GLY A 34 -2.07 -9.87 15.89
CA GLY A 34 -2.46 -11.28 15.95
C GLY A 34 -1.29 -12.26 15.90
N GLY A 35 -0.05 -11.79 15.78
CA GLY A 35 1.17 -12.61 15.80
C GLY A 35 1.69 -13.02 14.40
N ALA A 36 1.15 -12.47 13.31
CA ALA A 36 1.71 -12.70 11.98
C ALA A 36 3.07 -11.97 11.81
N GLY A 37 3.98 -12.60 11.08
CA GLY A 37 5.17 -11.91 10.54
C GLY A 37 4.78 -11.03 9.35
N ILE A 38 5.00 -9.72 9.48
CA ILE A 38 4.73 -8.76 8.41
C ILE A 38 6.07 -8.23 7.90
N THR A 39 6.29 -8.33 6.60
CA THR A 39 7.44 -7.72 5.91
C THR A 39 6.92 -6.74 4.88
N LEU A 40 7.41 -5.51 4.93
CA LEU A 40 7.16 -4.49 3.92
C LEU A 40 8.40 -4.33 3.05
N VAL A 41 8.20 -4.29 1.72
CA VAL A 41 9.21 -3.85 0.75
C VAL A 41 8.69 -2.62 0.04
N THR A 42 9.37 -1.49 0.21
CA THR A 42 9.09 -0.23 -0.47
C THR A 42 10.09 -0.05 -1.62
N CYS A 43 9.61 0.19 -2.83
CA CYS A 43 10.47 0.12 -4.02
C CYS A 43 11.38 1.33 -4.18
N THR A 44 10.89 2.53 -3.90
CA THR A 44 11.63 3.80 -3.98
C THR A 44 11.51 4.58 -2.67
N ARG A 45 12.10 5.74 -2.60
CA ARG A 45 12.00 6.62 -1.42
C ARG A 45 11.04 7.77 -1.63
N GLY A 46 10.39 7.82 -2.81
CA GLY A 46 9.44 8.87 -3.13
C GLY A 46 10.10 10.24 -3.29
N GLU A 47 11.26 10.29 -3.95
CA GLU A 47 12.09 11.49 -4.07
C GLU A 47 11.42 12.62 -4.87
N GLU A 48 10.51 12.27 -5.78
CA GLU A 48 9.81 13.24 -6.65
C GLU A 48 8.45 13.69 -6.05
N GLY A 49 8.13 13.26 -4.83
CA GLY A 49 6.91 13.67 -4.14
C GLY A 49 6.84 15.17 -3.87
N GLU A 50 5.63 15.70 -3.79
CA GLU A 50 5.39 17.07 -3.33
C GLU A 50 5.68 17.19 -1.83
N VAL A 51 6.28 18.31 -1.41
CA VAL A 51 6.53 18.58 0.02
C VAL A 51 5.41 19.45 0.58
N LEU A 52 4.45 18.86 1.28
CA LEU A 52 3.28 19.56 1.82
C LEU A 52 3.58 20.45 3.02
N VAL A 53 4.73 20.27 3.69
CA VAL A 53 5.14 21.07 4.85
C VAL A 53 6.00 22.25 4.38
N PRO A 54 5.51 23.51 4.47
CA PRO A 54 6.24 24.66 3.92
C PRO A 54 7.66 24.84 4.47
N GLY A 55 7.87 24.53 5.77
CA GLY A 55 9.18 24.59 6.40
C GLY A 55 10.21 23.58 5.89
N LEU A 56 9.74 22.54 5.18
CA LEU A 56 10.55 21.47 4.61
C LEU A 56 10.65 21.54 3.08
N SER A 57 10.10 22.56 2.43
CA SER A 57 10.09 22.71 0.96
C SER A 57 11.46 22.58 0.32
N HIS A 58 12.53 22.96 1.04
CA HIS A 58 13.92 22.83 0.60
C HIS A 58 14.38 21.37 0.39
N LEU A 59 13.63 20.37 0.88
CA LEU A 59 13.94 18.95 0.68
C LEU A 59 13.57 18.43 -0.71
N ALA A 60 12.72 19.17 -1.46
CA ALA A 60 12.24 18.77 -2.77
C ALA A 60 13.38 18.40 -3.73
N SER A 61 13.08 17.52 -4.70
CA SER A 61 14.02 17.08 -5.74
C SER A 61 14.57 18.25 -6.58
N SER A 62 13.76 19.30 -6.75
CA SER A 62 14.15 20.54 -7.46
C SER A 62 15.06 21.49 -6.67
N ASP A 63 15.34 21.24 -5.39
CA ASP A 63 16.20 22.07 -4.53
C ASP A 63 17.36 21.23 -3.95
N GLN A 64 17.24 20.66 -2.75
CA GLN A 64 18.33 19.90 -2.11
C GLN A 64 18.31 18.39 -2.41
N ASP A 65 17.25 17.89 -3.00
CA ASP A 65 17.05 16.46 -3.32
C ASP A 65 17.26 15.54 -2.10
N LYS A 66 16.64 15.92 -0.97
CA LYS A 66 16.76 15.19 0.30
C LYS A 66 15.45 14.61 0.79
N LEU A 67 14.36 14.77 0.03
CA LEU A 67 13.04 14.29 0.42
C LEU A 67 13.05 12.78 0.68
N GLY A 68 13.66 11.99 -0.22
CA GLY A 68 13.72 10.55 -0.05
C GLY A 68 14.40 10.12 1.26
N LEU A 69 15.48 10.79 1.67
CA LEU A 69 16.14 10.51 2.95
C LEU A 69 15.24 10.88 4.14
N HIS A 70 14.48 11.96 4.04
CA HIS A 70 13.51 12.35 5.07
C HIS A 70 12.38 11.31 5.18
N ARG A 71 11.83 10.86 4.05
CA ARG A 71 10.76 9.86 3.98
C ARG A 71 11.19 8.47 4.50
N GLU A 72 12.48 8.11 4.47
CA GLU A 72 12.99 6.93 5.18
C GLU A 72 12.69 7.01 6.69
N SER A 73 12.79 8.22 7.27
CA SER A 73 12.50 8.45 8.70
C SER A 73 10.99 8.45 8.98
N GLU A 74 10.19 9.03 8.08
CA GLU A 74 8.73 9.00 8.17
C GLU A 74 8.21 7.55 8.13
N LEU A 75 8.72 6.74 7.19
CA LEU A 75 8.38 5.32 7.09
C LEU A 75 8.72 4.56 8.37
N ALA A 76 9.90 4.81 8.95
CA ALA A 76 10.30 4.16 10.20
C ALA A 76 9.36 4.51 11.38
N LEU A 77 8.87 5.76 11.44
CA LEU A 77 7.88 6.18 12.43
C LEU A 77 6.51 5.52 12.16
N ALA A 78 6.06 5.50 10.91
CA ALA A 78 4.81 4.84 10.52
C ALA A 78 4.83 3.34 10.86
N MET A 79 5.91 2.63 10.55
CA MET A 79 6.05 1.21 10.87
C MET A 79 6.01 0.95 12.38
N LYS A 80 6.59 1.84 13.18
CA LYS A 80 6.51 1.76 14.64
C LYS A 80 5.07 1.86 15.14
N GLU A 81 4.26 2.78 14.59
CA GLU A 81 2.85 2.95 14.97
C GLU A 81 2.01 1.72 14.59
N LEU A 82 2.34 1.06 13.48
CA LEU A 82 1.69 -0.17 13.03
C LEU A 82 2.21 -1.43 13.73
N GLY A 83 3.29 -1.33 14.53
CA GLY A 83 3.91 -2.48 15.19
C GLY A 83 4.73 -3.37 14.24
N ILE A 84 5.22 -2.83 13.12
CA ILE A 84 6.00 -3.53 12.11
C ILE A 84 7.49 -3.31 12.36
N THR A 85 8.26 -4.39 12.36
CA THR A 85 9.72 -4.35 12.60
C THR A 85 10.55 -4.74 11.39
N ASP A 86 9.97 -5.45 10.42
CA ASP A 86 10.66 -5.82 9.18
C ASP A 86 10.11 -4.99 8.01
N PHE A 87 10.85 -3.94 7.66
CA PHE A 87 10.57 -3.10 6.50
C PHE A 87 11.89 -2.77 5.80
N ARG A 88 11.85 -2.83 4.48
CA ARG A 88 13.05 -2.79 3.63
C ARG A 88 12.77 -1.97 2.39
N PHE A 89 13.83 -1.34 1.83
CA PHE A 89 13.77 -0.79 0.49
C PHE A 89 14.25 -1.83 -0.52
N LEU A 90 13.58 -1.90 -1.69
CA LEU A 90 13.97 -2.79 -2.78
C LEU A 90 15.37 -2.43 -3.28
N GLY A 91 16.18 -3.44 -3.57
CA GLY A 91 17.55 -3.28 -4.07
C GLY A 91 18.59 -3.83 -3.10
N SER A 92 19.74 -3.14 -3.03
CA SER A 92 20.87 -3.54 -2.17
C SER A 92 21.54 -2.27 -1.61
N PRO A 93 22.55 -2.40 -0.73
CA PRO A 93 23.31 -1.22 -0.28
C PRO A 93 23.92 -0.37 -1.40
N LEU A 94 24.15 -0.98 -2.57
CA LEU A 94 24.75 -0.30 -3.74
C LEU A 94 23.72 0.05 -4.82
N ILE A 95 22.54 -0.58 -4.81
CA ILE A 95 21.49 -0.39 -5.81
C ILE A 95 20.25 0.16 -5.11
N LYS A 96 19.91 1.37 -5.47
CA LYS A 96 18.70 2.06 -5.01
C LYS A 96 17.92 2.47 -6.25
N PHE A 97 16.63 2.22 -6.22
CA PHE A 97 15.72 2.69 -7.26
C PHE A 97 15.18 4.06 -6.83
N ARG A 98 15.25 5.03 -7.73
CA ARG A 98 14.71 6.37 -7.52
C ARG A 98 13.27 6.44 -7.98
N ASP A 99 12.48 7.27 -7.34
CA ASP A 99 11.12 7.62 -7.75
C ASP A 99 11.12 8.19 -9.18
N SER A 100 10.15 7.76 -9.97
CA SER A 100 10.01 8.12 -11.37
C SER A 100 9.19 9.38 -11.63
N GLY A 101 8.52 9.89 -10.59
CA GLY A 101 7.51 10.94 -10.73
C GLY A 101 6.25 10.46 -11.44
N MET A 102 5.27 11.33 -11.60
CA MET A 102 4.01 11.03 -12.27
C MET A 102 4.21 10.68 -13.75
N MET A 103 3.32 9.83 -14.28
CA MET A 103 3.37 9.40 -15.67
C MET A 103 3.42 10.60 -16.63
N GLY A 104 4.38 10.58 -17.56
CA GLY A 104 4.56 11.62 -18.58
C GLY A 104 5.38 12.83 -18.12
N THR A 105 5.89 12.84 -16.88
CA THR A 105 6.78 13.90 -16.40
C THR A 105 8.24 13.67 -16.83
N GLU A 106 9.06 14.70 -16.74
CA GLU A 106 10.48 14.65 -17.16
C GLU A 106 11.30 13.59 -16.40
N PRO A 107 11.14 13.40 -15.07
CA PRO A 107 11.85 12.36 -14.34
C PRO A 107 11.71 10.96 -14.92
N ASN A 108 10.60 10.62 -15.60
CA ASN A 108 10.42 9.29 -16.22
C ASN A 108 11.54 8.91 -17.21
N ASN A 109 12.22 9.90 -17.78
CA ASN A 109 13.25 9.67 -18.80
C ASN A 109 14.66 9.43 -18.20
N ARG A 110 14.83 9.58 -16.90
CA ARG A 110 16.10 9.34 -16.22
C ARG A 110 16.43 7.85 -16.21
N PRO A 111 17.69 7.46 -16.41
CA PRO A 111 18.08 6.04 -16.44
C PRO A 111 18.09 5.38 -15.05
N ASP A 112 18.12 6.16 -13.98
CA ASP A 112 18.23 5.71 -12.58
C ASP A 112 16.87 5.57 -11.87
N VAL A 113 15.75 5.91 -12.55
CA VAL A 113 14.42 5.80 -11.96
C VAL A 113 13.85 4.39 -12.06
N PHE A 114 12.94 4.07 -11.16
CA PHE A 114 12.37 2.74 -11.01
C PHE A 114 11.59 2.28 -12.25
N TRP A 115 10.90 3.20 -12.94
CA TRP A 115 10.18 2.93 -14.18
C TRP A 115 11.08 2.40 -15.31
N GLN A 116 12.36 2.81 -15.33
CA GLN A 116 13.34 2.37 -16.34
C GLN A 116 14.09 1.09 -15.94
N ALA A 117 13.87 0.59 -14.73
CA ALA A 117 14.53 -0.62 -14.26
C ALA A 117 14.08 -1.85 -15.06
N ASP A 118 15.04 -2.69 -15.44
CA ASP A 118 14.75 -3.99 -16.03
C ASP A 118 14.00 -4.87 -15.01
N ILE A 119 12.84 -5.37 -15.41
CA ILE A 119 11.91 -6.11 -14.52
C ILE A 119 12.57 -7.35 -13.93
N ASP A 120 13.25 -8.16 -14.74
CA ASP A 120 13.86 -9.40 -14.27
C ASP A 120 15.02 -9.11 -13.31
N SER A 121 15.78 -8.07 -13.55
CA SER A 121 16.88 -7.65 -12.67
C SER A 121 16.37 -7.10 -11.35
N ALA A 122 15.33 -6.27 -11.36
CA ALA A 122 14.74 -5.73 -10.14
C ALA A 122 13.98 -6.80 -9.35
N ALA A 123 13.27 -7.72 -10.04
CA ALA A 123 12.57 -8.82 -9.40
C ALA A 123 13.50 -9.75 -8.60
N LYS A 124 14.76 -9.93 -9.00
CA LYS A 124 15.72 -10.75 -8.24
C LYS A 124 15.94 -10.28 -6.82
N TYR A 125 15.95 -8.97 -6.57
CA TYR A 125 16.04 -8.43 -5.20
C TYR A 125 14.82 -8.81 -4.36
N LEU A 126 13.63 -8.83 -4.97
CA LEU A 126 12.41 -9.25 -4.27
C LEU A 126 12.37 -10.78 -4.09
N VAL A 127 12.91 -11.56 -5.03
CA VAL A 127 13.08 -13.02 -4.89
C VAL A 127 13.92 -13.35 -3.66
N GLU A 128 15.04 -12.64 -3.44
CA GLU A 128 15.87 -12.85 -2.25
C GLU A 128 15.05 -12.66 -0.96
N VAL A 129 14.19 -11.64 -0.91
CA VAL A 129 13.28 -11.43 0.23
C VAL A 129 12.25 -12.55 0.33
N ILE A 130 11.60 -12.93 -0.77
CA ILE A 130 10.57 -14.00 -0.79
C ILE A 130 11.16 -15.33 -0.29
N ASP A 131 12.34 -15.71 -0.78
CA ASP A 131 12.98 -17.00 -0.42
C ASP A 131 13.53 -16.97 1.01
N GLU A 132 13.91 -15.80 1.54
CA GLU A 132 14.31 -15.61 2.94
C GLU A 132 13.10 -15.75 3.89
N ILE A 133 12.06 -14.92 3.71
CA ILE A 133 10.95 -14.84 4.65
C ILE A 133 9.86 -15.88 4.42
N LYS A 134 9.80 -16.46 3.22
CA LYS A 134 8.85 -17.50 2.81
C LYS A 134 7.38 -17.11 3.08
N PRO A 135 6.87 -16.01 2.51
CA PRO A 135 5.55 -15.52 2.80
C PRO A 135 4.47 -16.43 2.20
N GLN A 136 3.40 -16.68 2.92
CA GLN A 136 2.25 -17.39 2.36
C GLN A 136 1.35 -16.42 1.57
N ILE A 137 1.37 -15.14 1.93
CA ILE A 137 0.50 -14.11 1.37
C ILE A 137 1.38 -12.97 0.86
N MET A 138 1.04 -12.44 -0.32
CA MET A 138 1.61 -11.20 -0.85
C MET A 138 0.50 -10.22 -1.20
N ILE A 139 0.74 -8.94 -0.90
CA ILE A 139 -0.17 -7.83 -1.23
C ILE A 139 0.61 -6.82 -2.07
N THR A 140 0.02 -6.34 -3.17
CA THR A 140 0.58 -5.30 -4.03
C THR A 140 -0.54 -4.57 -4.78
N TYR A 141 -0.20 -3.75 -5.78
CA TYR A 141 -1.16 -3.06 -6.65
C TYR A 141 -1.75 -3.97 -7.72
N ASP A 142 -2.80 -3.49 -8.39
CA ASP A 142 -3.28 -4.06 -9.65
C ASP A 142 -2.34 -3.69 -10.82
N GLU A 143 -2.65 -4.21 -12.01
CA GLU A 143 -1.83 -4.03 -13.23
C GLU A 143 -1.71 -2.59 -13.72
N ILE A 144 -2.64 -1.72 -13.33
CA ILE A 144 -2.60 -0.30 -13.67
C ILE A 144 -2.02 0.56 -12.54
N GLY A 145 -1.57 -0.06 -11.43
CA GLY A 145 -1.01 0.66 -10.28
C GLY A 145 -2.03 1.57 -9.58
N GLY A 146 -3.29 1.16 -9.53
CA GLY A 146 -4.38 1.96 -8.99
C GLY A 146 -4.74 3.14 -9.89
N TYR A 147 -4.00 4.24 -9.81
CA TYR A 147 -4.28 5.47 -10.55
C TYR A 147 -3.27 5.78 -11.67
N GLY A 148 -2.44 4.83 -12.04
CA GLY A 148 -1.55 4.97 -13.21
C GLY A 148 -0.17 5.57 -12.90
N HIS A 149 0.25 5.62 -11.62
CA HIS A 149 1.63 6.01 -11.30
C HIS A 149 2.62 4.98 -11.86
N PRO A 150 3.70 5.39 -12.59
CA PRO A 150 4.63 4.45 -13.19
C PRO A 150 5.26 3.49 -12.17
N ASP A 151 5.60 3.98 -10.99
CA ASP A 151 6.22 3.16 -9.96
C ASP A 151 5.26 2.14 -9.32
N HIS A 152 3.96 2.46 -9.23
CA HIS A 152 2.94 1.50 -8.80
C HIS A 152 2.79 0.36 -9.81
N ILE A 153 2.75 0.71 -11.11
CA ILE A 153 2.71 -0.28 -12.21
C ILE A 153 3.98 -1.13 -12.18
N GLN A 154 5.13 -0.52 -11.96
CA GLN A 154 6.41 -1.23 -11.91
C GLN A 154 6.52 -2.13 -10.68
N ALA A 155 6.06 -1.67 -9.51
CA ALA A 155 5.99 -2.46 -8.28
C ALA A 155 5.11 -3.71 -8.48
N HIS A 156 3.93 -3.53 -9.11
CA HIS A 156 3.08 -4.65 -9.51
C HIS A 156 3.84 -5.64 -10.40
N ARG A 157 4.44 -5.17 -11.50
CA ARG A 157 5.17 -6.04 -12.46
C ARG A 157 6.28 -6.83 -11.80
N ILE A 158 7.05 -6.17 -10.94
CA ILE A 158 8.17 -6.78 -10.23
C ILE A 158 7.67 -7.78 -9.17
N ALA A 159 6.61 -7.44 -8.43
CA ALA A 159 6.02 -8.34 -7.44
C ALA A 159 5.46 -9.62 -8.09
N MET A 160 4.70 -9.49 -9.18
CA MET A 160 4.18 -10.62 -9.92
C MET A 160 5.31 -11.46 -10.51
N ARG A 161 6.30 -10.84 -11.14
CA ARG A 161 7.46 -11.53 -11.72
C ARG A 161 8.27 -12.26 -10.65
N ALA A 162 8.56 -11.64 -9.52
CA ALA A 162 9.27 -12.28 -8.41
C ALA A 162 8.50 -13.49 -7.88
N SER A 163 7.18 -13.43 -7.76
CA SER A 163 6.35 -14.55 -7.30
C SER A 163 6.37 -15.76 -8.24
N GLU A 164 6.63 -15.53 -9.54
CA GLU A 164 6.77 -16.61 -10.54
C GLU A 164 8.12 -17.32 -10.43
N ILE A 165 9.22 -16.56 -10.32
CA ILE A 165 10.59 -17.07 -10.43
C ILE A 165 11.21 -17.44 -9.09
N ALA A 166 10.64 -17.03 -7.94
CA ALA A 166 11.11 -17.43 -6.62
C ALA A 166 11.02 -18.97 -6.42
N ASP A 167 11.92 -19.52 -5.63
CA ASP A 167 11.87 -20.93 -5.23
C ASP A 167 10.67 -21.17 -4.30
N TRP A 168 10.43 -20.26 -3.36
CA TRP A 168 9.26 -20.31 -2.50
C TRP A 168 7.97 -19.95 -3.26
N LYS A 169 6.89 -20.75 -3.06
CA LYS A 169 5.61 -20.53 -3.74
C LYS A 169 4.60 -19.87 -2.80
N ILE A 170 4.32 -18.61 -3.07
CA ILE A 170 3.30 -17.82 -2.38
C ILE A 170 1.93 -18.47 -2.62
N GLN A 171 1.14 -18.71 -1.57
CA GLN A 171 -0.15 -19.38 -1.66
C GLN A 171 -1.27 -18.45 -2.13
N LYS A 172 -1.28 -17.20 -1.63
CA LYS A 172 -2.27 -16.19 -2.00
C LYS A 172 -1.62 -14.88 -2.39
N ILE A 173 -2.11 -14.27 -3.47
CA ILE A 173 -1.72 -12.92 -3.89
C ILE A 173 -2.97 -12.07 -3.98
N TYR A 174 -2.91 -10.90 -3.36
CA TYR A 174 -3.97 -9.92 -3.34
C TYR A 174 -3.50 -8.61 -3.96
N TRP A 175 -4.40 -7.97 -4.68
CA TRP A 175 -4.23 -6.60 -5.14
C TRP A 175 -5.08 -5.66 -4.28
N ASN A 176 -4.51 -4.51 -3.92
CA ASN A 176 -5.27 -3.43 -3.30
C ASN A 176 -6.43 -3.02 -4.21
N THR A 177 -7.60 -2.90 -3.63
CA THR A 177 -8.81 -2.62 -4.41
C THR A 177 -9.66 -1.62 -3.64
N MET A 178 -10.20 -0.62 -4.34
CA MET A 178 -11.10 0.37 -3.76
C MET A 178 -12.46 0.28 -4.44
N PRO A 179 -13.51 -0.22 -3.72
CA PRO A 179 -14.84 -0.41 -4.30
C PRO A 179 -15.51 0.91 -4.69
N LYS A 180 -16.17 0.96 -5.83
CA LYS A 180 -16.94 2.14 -6.28
C LYS A 180 -18.02 2.54 -5.28
N SER A 181 -18.70 1.58 -4.66
CA SER A 181 -19.75 1.88 -3.67
C SER A 181 -19.19 2.64 -2.46
N VAL A 182 -18.01 2.26 -1.96
CA VAL A 182 -17.34 2.91 -0.82
C VAL A 182 -16.88 4.32 -1.18
N LEU A 183 -16.30 4.48 -2.37
CA LEU A 183 -15.87 5.80 -2.85
C LEU A 183 -17.05 6.73 -3.10
N ALA A 184 -18.14 6.23 -3.67
CA ALA A 184 -19.36 7.00 -3.88
C ALA A 184 -19.95 7.52 -2.55
N GLU A 185 -19.94 6.68 -1.50
CA GLU A 185 -20.32 7.11 -0.15
C GLU A 185 -19.36 8.19 0.38
N GLY A 186 -18.05 7.99 0.20
CA GLY A 186 -17.04 8.99 0.59
C GLY A 186 -17.24 10.33 -0.06
N ILE A 187 -17.44 10.37 -1.39
CA ILE A 187 -17.72 11.59 -2.15
C ILE A 187 -18.99 12.27 -1.64
N ALA A 188 -20.08 11.52 -1.43
CA ALA A 188 -21.33 12.07 -0.93
C ALA A 188 -21.16 12.74 0.44
N LYS A 189 -20.45 12.08 1.36
CA LYS A 189 -20.16 12.61 2.70
C LYS A 189 -19.28 13.86 2.67
N MET A 190 -18.26 13.89 1.81
CA MET A 190 -17.43 15.09 1.64
C MET A 190 -18.25 16.28 1.12
N LYS A 191 -19.13 16.04 0.15
CA LYS A 191 -20.05 17.07 -0.35
C LYS A 191 -20.98 17.62 0.74
N GLU A 192 -21.50 16.76 1.62
CA GLU A 192 -22.36 17.19 2.74
C GLU A 192 -21.67 18.21 3.67
N ILE A 193 -20.37 18.10 3.86
CA ILE A 193 -19.58 19.01 4.69
C ILE A 193 -18.93 20.16 3.90
N GLY A 194 -19.26 20.28 2.61
CA GLY A 194 -18.71 21.32 1.73
C GLY A 194 -17.22 21.17 1.43
N SER A 195 -16.71 19.95 1.49
CA SER A 195 -15.32 19.62 1.20
C SER A 195 -15.19 18.86 -0.12
N ASP A 196 -14.00 18.89 -0.70
CA ASP A 196 -13.66 18.23 -1.94
C ASP A 196 -13.07 16.84 -1.70
N PHE A 197 -13.29 15.91 -2.63
CA PHE A 197 -12.69 14.58 -2.61
C PHE A 197 -11.85 14.40 -3.89
N PHE A 198 -10.60 14.81 -3.85
CA PHE A 198 -9.66 14.74 -4.97
C PHE A 198 -10.16 15.40 -6.28
N GLY A 199 -10.98 16.43 -6.19
CA GLY A 199 -11.58 17.09 -7.36
C GLY A 199 -12.67 16.27 -8.06
N ALA A 200 -13.03 15.09 -7.53
CA ALA A 200 -14.00 14.20 -8.16
C ALA A 200 -15.45 14.68 -7.93
N GLU A 201 -16.23 14.78 -8.99
CA GLU A 201 -17.66 14.99 -8.92
C GLU A 201 -18.44 13.68 -8.75
N SER A 202 -17.88 12.60 -9.28
CA SER A 202 -18.45 11.26 -9.21
C SER A 202 -17.35 10.21 -9.05
N VAL A 203 -17.72 8.99 -8.72
CA VAL A 203 -16.81 7.85 -8.61
C VAL A 203 -16.15 7.49 -9.96
N ASP A 204 -16.77 7.82 -11.07
CA ASP A 204 -16.25 7.55 -12.41
C ASP A 204 -15.06 8.47 -12.77
N ASP A 205 -14.87 9.56 -12.02
CA ASP A 205 -13.71 10.44 -12.15
C ASP A 205 -12.45 9.89 -11.47
N LEU A 206 -12.60 8.81 -10.69
CA LEU A 206 -11.51 8.20 -9.91
C LEU A 206 -10.95 6.96 -10.63
N PRO A 207 -9.76 7.01 -11.21
CA PRO A 207 -9.20 5.92 -12.01
C PRO A 207 -8.94 4.63 -11.21
N PHE A 208 -8.78 4.75 -9.89
CA PHE A 208 -8.54 3.63 -8.98
C PHE A 208 -9.83 2.95 -8.48
N ALA A 209 -11.01 3.50 -8.81
CA ALA A 209 -12.29 2.91 -8.42
C ALA A 209 -12.56 1.63 -9.23
N LYS A 210 -12.87 0.55 -8.53
CA LYS A 210 -13.20 -0.74 -9.15
C LYS A 210 -14.65 -1.11 -8.88
N ASP A 211 -15.30 -1.77 -9.84
CA ASP A 211 -16.64 -2.30 -9.63
C ASP A 211 -16.62 -3.32 -8.48
N ASP A 212 -17.66 -3.30 -7.65
CA ASP A 212 -17.72 -4.07 -6.40
C ASP A 212 -17.59 -5.60 -6.64
N GLU A 213 -17.92 -6.08 -7.83
CA GLU A 213 -17.77 -7.49 -8.21
C GLU A 213 -16.31 -7.99 -8.23
N PHE A 214 -15.32 -7.07 -8.39
CA PHE A 214 -13.91 -7.40 -8.32
C PHE A 214 -13.40 -7.54 -6.88
N VAL A 215 -14.16 -7.07 -5.90
CA VAL A 215 -13.77 -7.15 -4.48
C VAL A 215 -14.05 -8.56 -3.97
N THR A 216 -12.99 -9.32 -3.76
CA THR A 216 -13.08 -10.70 -3.28
C THR A 216 -12.93 -10.84 -1.78
N THR A 217 -12.31 -9.84 -1.14
CA THR A 217 -11.92 -9.91 0.27
C THR A 217 -12.07 -8.55 0.94
N LEU A 218 -12.63 -8.56 2.15
CA LEU A 218 -12.76 -7.41 3.04
C LEU A 218 -12.06 -7.73 4.36
N VAL A 219 -11.09 -6.91 4.74
CA VAL A 219 -10.49 -6.98 6.07
C VAL A 219 -11.10 -5.88 6.95
N ASP A 220 -11.92 -6.26 7.93
CA ASP A 220 -12.37 -5.35 8.98
C ASP A 220 -11.19 -5.00 9.89
N GLY A 221 -10.66 -3.81 9.70
CA GLY A 221 -9.60 -3.20 10.52
C GLY A 221 -10.10 -2.11 11.46
N SER A 222 -11.42 -2.01 11.69
CA SER A 222 -12.05 -0.94 12.47
C SER A 222 -11.43 -0.72 13.86
N LYS A 223 -10.90 -1.78 14.48
CA LYS A 223 -10.19 -1.71 15.78
C LYS A 223 -8.76 -1.15 15.68
N PHE A 224 -8.25 -0.96 14.49
CA PHE A 224 -6.88 -0.53 14.20
C PHE A 224 -6.81 0.81 13.46
N VAL A 225 -7.94 1.53 13.40
CA VAL A 225 -8.03 2.85 12.76
C VAL A 225 -7.09 3.86 13.44
N ASP A 226 -6.99 3.82 14.77
CA ASP A 226 -6.13 4.73 15.52
C ASP A 226 -4.64 4.54 15.15
N GLN A 227 -4.20 3.28 15.01
CA GLN A 227 -2.84 2.96 14.57
C GLN A 227 -2.60 3.41 13.11
N LYS A 228 -3.56 3.13 12.22
CA LYS A 228 -3.50 3.59 10.84
C LYS A 228 -3.39 5.11 10.76
N LEU A 229 -4.22 5.85 11.50
CA LEU A 229 -4.17 7.31 11.54
C LEU A 229 -2.85 7.84 12.11
N ALA A 230 -2.30 7.18 13.15
CA ALA A 230 -1.01 7.56 13.70
C ALA A 230 0.13 7.35 12.68
N ALA A 231 0.10 6.23 11.94
CA ALA A 231 1.05 5.97 10.87
C ALA A 231 0.91 6.96 9.70
N MET A 232 -0.33 7.29 9.29
CA MET A 232 -0.57 8.33 8.27
C MET A 232 0.00 9.69 8.70
N LYS A 233 -0.11 10.06 9.98
CA LYS A 233 0.48 11.30 10.52
C LYS A 233 2.00 11.32 10.49
N ALA A 234 2.63 10.15 10.52
CA ALA A 234 4.09 10.06 10.44
C ALA A 234 4.61 10.46 9.05
N HIS A 235 3.80 10.34 8.00
CA HIS A 235 4.11 10.78 6.63
C HIS A 235 3.75 12.25 6.41
N GLU A 236 4.22 13.14 7.29
CA GLU A 236 3.81 14.55 7.32
C GLU A 236 4.11 15.32 6.03
N THR A 237 5.17 14.93 5.31
CA THR A 237 5.51 15.58 4.04
C THR A 237 4.56 15.23 2.91
N GLN A 238 3.81 14.12 3.02
CA GLN A 238 2.98 13.56 1.96
C GLN A 238 1.48 13.55 2.28
N ILE A 239 1.11 13.50 3.55
CA ILE A 239 -0.28 13.36 3.98
C ILE A 239 -0.69 14.56 4.83
N SER A 240 -1.51 15.45 4.23
CA SER A 240 -2.06 16.60 4.96
C SER A 240 -3.15 16.16 5.93
N LEU A 241 -3.11 16.69 7.16
CA LEU A 241 -4.17 16.50 8.17
C LEU A 241 -5.52 17.09 7.75
N ASP A 242 -5.51 18.08 6.86
CA ASP A 242 -6.70 18.68 6.29
C ASP A 242 -7.11 18.06 4.95
N GLY A 243 -6.33 17.09 4.46
CA GLY A 243 -6.59 16.39 3.21
C GLY A 243 -7.73 15.37 3.29
N PRO A 244 -8.19 14.85 2.13
CA PRO A 244 -9.34 13.96 2.04
C PRO A 244 -9.21 12.72 2.91
N PHE A 245 -8.03 12.13 3.01
CA PHE A 245 -7.78 10.94 3.83
C PHE A 245 -8.11 11.16 5.30
N PHE A 246 -7.67 12.28 5.90
CA PHE A 246 -7.97 12.60 7.29
C PHE A 246 -9.37 13.17 7.49
N ALA A 247 -9.87 13.94 6.54
CA ALA A 247 -11.20 14.54 6.64
C ALA A 247 -12.28 13.48 6.81
N LEU A 248 -12.22 12.38 6.04
CA LEU A 248 -13.14 11.27 6.16
C LEU A 248 -13.07 10.59 7.53
N SER A 249 -11.87 10.34 8.05
CA SER A 249 -11.69 9.64 9.31
C SER A 249 -12.04 10.49 10.54
N ASN A 250 -11.60 11.75 10.59
CA ASN A 250 -11.69 12.58 11.79
C ASN A 250 -12.96 13.44 11.84
N LYS A 251 -13.41 13.98 10.72
CA LYS A 251 -14.53 14.94 10.68
C LYS A 251 -15.88 14.27 10.46
N LEU A 252 -15.91 13.15 9.75
CA LEU A 252 -17.14 12.46 9.40
C LEU A 252 -17.45 11.28 10.28
N GLY A 253 -16.54 10.89 11.20
CA GLY A 253 -16.71 9.74 12.06
C GLY A 253 -16.86 8.41 11.27
N LEU A 254 -16.44 8.41 10.01
CA LEU A 254 -16.54 7.24 9.15
C LEU A 254 -15.37 6.31 9.41
N GLN A 255 -15.69 5.05 9.70
CA GLN A 255 -14.71 3.96 9.77
C GLN A 255 -14.29 3.47 8.38
N ILE A 256 -14.55 4.26 7.32
CA ILE A 256 -14.25 3.89 5.92
C ILE A 256 -12.81 3.45 5.75
N TRP A 257 -11.87 4.08 6.47
CA TRP A 257 -10.47 3.73 6.39
C TRP A 257 -10.05 2.56 7.30
N GLY A 258 -10.94 2.05 8.12
CA GLY A 258 -10.73 0.83 8.89
C GLY A 258 -10.96 -0.43 8.07
N ASP A 259 -11.86 -0.36 7.08
CA ASP A 259 -12.13 -1.46 6.17
C ASP A 259 -11.20 -1.37 4.97
N GLU A 260 -10.46 -2.44 4.70
CA GLU A 260 -9.53 -2.51 3.60
C GLU A 260 -9.92 -3.66 2.66
N TYR A 261 -9.89 -3.37 1.35
CA TYR A 261 -10.50 -4.21 0.33
C TYR A 261 -9.45 -4.76 -0.63
N TYR A 262 -9.66 -5.99 -1.07
CA TYR A 262 -8.70 -6.70 -1.91
C TYR A 262 -9.37 -7.51 -3.01
N THR A 263 -8.64 -7.67 -4.11
CA THR A 263 -8.93 -8.66 -5.16
C THR A 263 -7.94 -9.82 -5.03
N LEU A 264 -8.44 -11.03 -4.78
CA LEU A 264 -7.61 -12.24 -4.79
C LEU A 264 -7.31 -12.64 -6.23
N VAL A 265 -6.04 -12.64 -6.62
CA VAL A 265 -5.60 -12.94 -8.01
C VAL A 265 -4.82 -14.25 -8.12
N LYS A 266 -4.40 -14.81 -6.99
CA LYS A 266 -3.82 -16.15 -6.91
C LYS A 266 -4.30 -16.83 -5.63
N GLY A 267 -4.61 -18.11 -5.72
CA GLY A 267 -5.17 -18.90 -4.63
C GLY A 267 -6.69 -19.04 -4.73
N GLU A 268 -7.31 -19.52 -3.67
CA GLU A 268 -8.76 -19.76 -3.60
C GLU A 268 -9.36 -19.00 -2.41
N LYS A 269 -10.58 -18.47 -2.59
CA LYS A 269 -11.35 -17.89 -1.49
C LYS A 269 -11.76 -18.98 -0.51
N CYS A 270 -11.59 -18.73 0.78
CA CYS A 270 -11.94 -19.65 1.85
C CYS A 270 -12.79 -18.95 2.91
N GLU A 271 -13.63 -19.73 3.63
CA GLU A 271 -14.39 -19.20 4.76
C GLU A 271 -13.45 -18.58 5.83
N PRO A 272 -13.94 -17.59 6.58
CA PRO A 272 -15.30 -17.07 6.64
C PRO A 272 -15.64 -16.07 5.54
N PHE A 273 -16.89 -16.08 5.08
CA PHE A 273 -17.41 -15.13 4.11
C PHE A 273 -18.37 -14.13 4.77
N ASP A 274 -18.43 -12.92 4.23
CA ASP A 274 -19.46 -11.95 4.56
C ASP A 274 -20.77 -12.21 3.77
N ASN A 275 -21.77 -11.35 3.98
CA ASN A 275 -23.08 -11.47 3.32
C ASN A 275 -23.02 -11.23 1.79
N GLN A 276 -21.92 -10.70 1.29
CA GLN A 276 -21.68 -10.48 -0.15
C GLN A 276 -20.81 -11.59 -0.77
N GLY A 277 -20.45 -12.61 0.03
CA GLY A 277 -19.61 -13.71 -0.42
C GLY A 277 -18.12 -13.33 -0.54
N ARG A 278 -17.69 -12.24 0.12
CA ARG A 278 -16.28 -11.85 0.20
C ARG A 278 -15.63 -12.57 1.36
N GLU A 279 -14.41 -13.02 1.16
CA GLU A 279 -13.56 -13.53 2.23
C GLU A 279 -13.29 -12.43 3.28
N THR A 280 -13.27 -12.75 4.57
CA THR A 280 -13.07 -11.75 5.63
C THR A 280 -11.74 -11.91 6.37
N ASP A 281 -10.88 -12.79 5.89
CA ASP A 281 -9.57 -13.05 6.49
C ASP A 281 -8.58 -13.54 5.42
N LEU A 282 -7.52 -12.76 5.17
CA LEU A 282 -6.47 -13.09 4.21
C LEU A 282 -5.78 -14.44 4.50
N ALA A 283 -5.73 -14.85 5.78
CA ALA A 283 -5.12 -16.10 6.22
C ALA A 283 -6.04 -17.33 6.09
N SER A 284 -7.26 -17.16 5.57
CA SER A 284 -8.17 -18.28 5.35
C SER A 284 -7.60 -19.26 4.32
N GLY A 285 -7.68 -20.56 4.62
CA GLY A 285 -7.17 -21.62 3.74
C GLY A 285 -5.64 -21.69 3.61
N ILE A 286 -4.88 -20.87 4.32
CA ILE A 286 -3.41 -20.95 4.33
C ILE A 286 -2.96 -22.21 5.07
N VAL A 287 -2.08 -22.95 4.42
CA VAL A 287 -1.40 -24.14 5.01
C VAL A 287 -0.05 -23.70 5.55
N LEU A 288 0.15 -23.86 6.86
CA LEU A 288 1.45 -23.63 7.50
C LEU A 288 2.38 -24.80 7.18
N THR A 289 3.54 -24.49 6.61
CA THR A 289 4.59 -25.46 6.24
C THR A 289 5.89 -25.11 6.94
#